data_41b1179decb2ac956b5fc05aacec1e51
#
_entry.id   41b1179decb2ac956b5fc05aacec1e51
#
_cell.length_a   1.000
_cell.length_b   1.000
_cell.length_c   1.000
_cell.angle_alpha   90.00
_cell.angle_beta   90.00
_cell.angle_gamma   90.00
#
_symmetry.space_group_name_H-M   'P 1'
#
loop_
_entity.id
_entity.type
_entity.pdbx_description
1 polymer ?
#
loop_
_entity_poly.entity_id
_entity_poly.type
_entity_poly.pdbx_seq_one_letter_code
_entity_poly.pdbx_strand_id
1 'polypeptide(L)'
;SISSGMGRAPGSEPLKRSIEVIRKLLDALTEGAEPVKLRSLDAYDILMHASDAVLSGGVRRSACICLFSPDDELMATAKTGNWFIENPQRARSNNSAMLLRNATTREQFAGLMKSVKEFGEPGFVWTDNLEATFNPCVEIGLYPQIDGVSGFAFCNLCEINMGKVDTPEKFMRSARLAAILGTLQADYTR
;
A
#
# COMPACT_ATOMS: atom_id res chain seq x y z
N SER A 1 17.69 -20.58 11.44
CA SER A 1 16.28 -20.24 11.27
C SER A 1 15.55 -20.37 12.59
N ILE A 2 14.77 -19.39 12.97
CA ILE A 2 13.93 -19.41 14.17
C ILE A 2 12.56 -19.91 13.73
N SER A 3 12.06 -20.97 14.36
CA SER A 3 10.70 -21.47 14.15
C SER A 3 9.83 -21.06 15.33
N SER A 4 8.65 -20.53 15.06
CA SER A 4 7.59 -20.32 16.04
C SER A 4 6.39 -21.19 15.65
N GLY A 5 5.41 -21.36 16.55
CA GLY A 5 4.17 -22.09 16.24
C GLY A 5 3.37 -21.50 15.05
N MET A 6 3.74 -20.31 14.57
CA MET A 6 3.09 -19.59 13.47
C MET A 6 3.88 -19.58 12.16
N GLY A 7 5.07 -20.17 12.10
CA GLY A 7 5.88 -20.23 10.88
C GLY A 7 7.38 -20.26 11.14
N ARG A 8 8.14 -20.32 10.07
CA ARG A 8 9.61 -20.38 10.09
C ARG A 8 10.18 -19.10 9.47
N ALA A 9 11.10 -18.43 10.18
CA ALA A 9 11.83 -17.31 9.60
C ALA A 9 12.71 -17.80 8.43
N PRO A 10 12.65 -17.13 7.26
CA PRO A 10 13.29 -17.62 6.02
C PRO A 10 14.81 -17.50 6.03
N GLY A 11 15.38 -16.84 7.02
CA GLY A 11 16.80 -16.50 7.05
C GLY A 11 17.15 -15.30 6.17
N SER A 12 18.40 -15.17 5.76
CA SER A 12 18.89 -14.02 5.00
C SER A 12 18.69 -14.12 3.48
N GLU A 13 18.31 -15.28 2.98
CA GLU A 13 18.24 -15.54 1.53
C GLU A 13 17.27 -14.63 0.75
N PRO A 14 16.04 -14.38 1.23
CA PRO A 14 15.13 -13.46 0.55
C PRO A 14 15.67 -12.03 0.49
N LEU A 15 16.32 -11.57 1.56
CA LEU A 15 16.92 -10.25 1.59
C LEU A 15 18.09 -10.14 0.60
N LYS A 16 18.95 -11.16 0.52
CA LYS A 16 20.05 -11.21 -0.47
C LYS A 16 19.50 -11.10 -1.88
N ARG A 17 18.50 -11.92 -2.21
CA ARG A 17 17.84 -11.89 -3.53
C ARG A 17 17.26 -10.52 -3.85
N SER A 18 16.56 -9.89 -2.90
CA SER A 18 16.01 -8.55 -3.06
C SER A 18 17.11 -7.53 -3.36
N ILE A 19 18.22 -7.54 -2.60
CA ILE A 19 19.37 -6.67 -2.80
C ILE A 19 20.00 -6.89 -4.18
N GLU A 20 20.17 -8.13 -4.62
CA GLU A 20 20.72 -8.46 -5.93
C GLU A 20 19.87 -7.93 -7.09
N VAL A 21 18.54 -8.05 -6.97
CA VAL A 21 17.61 -7.53 -7.99
C VAL A 21 17.64 -6.01 -8.02
N ILE A 22 17.59 -5.36 -6.86
CA ILE A 22 17.69 -3.89 -6.76
C ILE A 22 19.00 -3.39 -7.34
N ARG A 23 20.12 -4.07 -7.03
CA ARG A 23 21.43 -3.74 -7.60
C ARG A 23 21.42 -3.82 -9.12
N LYS A 24 20.90 -4.90 -9.70
CA LYS A 24 20.80 -5.06 -11.17
C LYS A 24 19.96 -3.95 -11.81
N LEU A 25 18.86 -3.56 -11.15
CA LEU A 25 18.01 -2.46 -11.61
C LEU A 25 18.79 -1.14 -11.61
N LEU A 26 19.54 -0.84 -10.53
CA LEU A 26 20.35 0.36 -10.44
C LEU A 26 21.53 0.34 -11.44
N ASP A 27 22.20 -0.80 -11.59
CA ASP A 27 23.29 -0.96 -12.56
C ASP A 27 22.79 -0.68 -13.99
N ALA A 28 21.63 -1.23 -14.37
CA ALA A 28 21.01 -0.99 -15.67
C ALA A 28 20.63 0.48 -15.92
N LEU A 29 20.22 1.20 -14.88
CA LEU A 29 19.89 2.62 -14.97
C LEU A 29 21.13 3.50 -15.10
N THR A 30 22.31 3.03 -14.63
CA THR A 30 23.56 3.81 -14.57
C THR A 30 24.58 3.40 -15.64
N GLU A 31 24.23 2.52 -16.57
CA GLU A 31 25.12 2.06 -17.66
C GLU A 31 25.65 3.17 -18.58
N GLY A 32 25.19 4.40 -18.45
CA GLY A 32 25.51 5.54 -19.32
C GLY A 32 26.44 6.61 -18.74
N ALA A 33 27.35 6.32 -17.82
CA ALA A 33 28.41 7.23 -17.32
C ALA A 33 27.98 8.57 -16.70
N GLU A 34 26.72 9.00 -16.82
CA GLU A 34 26.21 10.24 -16.23
C GLU A 34 25.26 9.93 -15.05
N PRO A 35 25.25 10.75 -14.01
CA PRO A 35 24.30 10.58 -12.91
C PRO A 35 22.86 10.62 -13.41
N VAL A 36 22.09 9.55 -13.18
CA VAL A 36 20.70 9.43 -13.58
C VAL A 36 19.81 9.69 -12.39
N LYS A 37 18.85 10.59 -12.56
CA LYS A 37 17.77 10.77 -11.57
C LYS A 37 16.76 9.63 -11.70
N LEU A 38 16.46 8.94 -10.60
CA LEU A 38 15.42 7.93 -10.57
C LEU A 38 14.05 8.54 -10.94
N ARG A 39 13.31 7.85 -11.80
CA ARG A 39 11.91 8.15 -12.06
C ARG A 39 11.05 7.63 -10.91
N SER A 40 9.81 8.08 -10.82
CA SER A 40 8.83 7.58 -9.83
C SER A 40 8.70 6.05 -9.89
N LEU A 41 8.59 5.49 -11.08
CA LEU A 41 8.48 4.06 -11.29
C LEU A 41 9.72 3.27 -10.87
N ASP A 42 10.91 3.80 -11.06
CA ASP A 42 12.16 3.16 -10.65
C ASP A 42 12.24 3.08 -9.11
N ALA A 43 11.92 4.19 -8.43
CA ALA A 43 11.86 4.24 -6.97
C ALA A 43 10.77 3.30 -6.43
N TYR A 44 9.63 3.26 -7.08
CA TYR A 44 8.54 2.35 -6.75
C TYR A 44 8.96 0.88 -6.86
N ASP A 45 9.57 0.47 -7.98
CA ASP A 45 10.02 -0.91 -8.18
C ASP A 45 11.10 -1.34 -7.17
N ILE A 46 12.01 -0.44 -6.78
CA ILE A 46 12.98 -0.69 -5.71
C ILE A 46 12.27 -1.03 -4.39
N LEU A 47 11.27 -0.23 -4.00
CA LEU A 47 10.50 -0.47 -2.78
C LEU A 47 9.69 -1.78 -2.86
N MET A 48 9.15 -2.12 -4.03
CA MET A 48 8.41 -3.36 -4.22
C MET A 48 9.31 -4.59 -4.11
N HIS A 49 10.51 -4.55 -4.66
CA HIS A 49 11.50 -5.62 -4.47
C HIS A 49 11.96 -5.75 -3.02
N ALA A 50 12.11 -4.64 -2.30
CA ALA A 50 12.39 -4.68 -0.87
C ALA A 50 11.23 -5.31 -0.08
N SER A 51 9.99 -5.00 -0.45
CA SER A 51 8.79 -5.58 0.16
C SER A 51 8.67 -7.10 -0.05
N ASP A 52 9.14 -7.62 -1.17
CA ASP A 52 9.17 -9.06 -1.45
C ASP A 52 10.00 -9.84 -0.42
N ALA A 53 11.09 -9.25 0.08
CA ALA A 53 11.93 -9.88 1.09
C ALA A 53 11.17 -10.14 2.41
N VAL A 54 10.19 -9.31 2.75
CA VAL A 54 9.41 -9.43 3.99
C VAL A 54 8.40 -10.58 3.92
N LEU A 55 7.89 -10.91 2.74
CA LEU A 55 6.83 -11.92 2.57
C LEU A 55 7.35 -13.36 2.67
N SER A 56 8.62 -13.55 2.54
CA SER A 56 9.21 -14.88 2.60
C SER A 56 9.14 -15.44 4.02
N GLY A 57 8.48 -16.55 4.19
CA GLY A 57 8.39 -17.24 5.48
C GLY A 57 6.99 -17.34 6.07
N GLY A 58 6.01 -16.67 5.49
CA GLY A 58 4.58 -16.82 5.82
C GLY A 58 4.12 -16.26 7.17
N VAL A 59 5.05 -15.75 8.01
CA VAL A 59 4.74 -15.24 9.36
C VAL A 59 4.38 -13.76 9.33
N ARG A 60 5.04 -12.98 8.48
CA ARG A 60 4.78 -11.55 8.30
C ARG A 60 4.34 -11.26 6.89
N ARG A 61 3.44 -10.33 6.76
CA ARG A 61 2.97 -9.80 5.48
C ARG A 61 3.41 -8.36 5.34
N SER A 62 3.81 -7.97 4.15
CA SER A 62 4.02 -6.60 3.77
C SER A 62 2.88 -6.16 2.87
N ALA A 63 2.30 -5.02 3.17
CA ALA A 63 1.34 -4.36 2.32
C ALA A 63 1.71 -2.88 2.26
N CYS A 64 1.73 -2.33 1.06
CA CYS A 64 2.07 -0.94 0.81
C CYS A 64 0.92 -0.24 0.08
N ILE A 65 0.85 1.06 0.20
CA ILE A 65 0.14 1.91 -0.72
C ILE A 65 1.14 2.83 -1.40
N CYS A 66 1.04 2.97 -2.70
CA CYS A 66 1.75 3.98 -3.45
C CYS A 66 0.77 5.09 -3.83
N LEU A 67 0.95 6.27 -3.25
CA LEU A 67 0.19 7.47 -3.57
C LEU A 67 0.99 8.29 -4.58
N PHE A 68 0.37 8.67 -5.70
CA PHE A 68 1.04 9.37 -6.77
C PHE A 68 0.19 10.50 -7.35
N SER A 69 0.82 11.46 -8.03
CA SER A 69 0.14 12.55 -8.71
C SER A 69 -0.63 12.05 -9.94
N PRO A 70 -1.84 12.54 -10.23
CA PRO A 70 -2.59 12.14 -11.42
C PRO A 70 -1.88 12.45 -12.75
N ASP A 71 -0.84 13.30 -12.71
CA ASP A 71 0.00 13.63 -13.88
C ASP A 71 1.17 12.67 -14.07
N ASP A 72 1.38 11.73 -13.15
CA ASP A 72 2.42 10.71 -13.26
C ASP A 72 1.94 9.52 -14.10
N GLU A 73 2.13 9.64 -15.41
CA GLU A 73 1.71 8.62 -16.38
C GLU A 73 2.41 7.26 -16.14
N LEU A 74 3.65 7.27 -15.65
CA LEU A 74 4.39 6.03 -15.35
C LEU A 74 3.72 5.26 -14.22
N MET A 75 3.30 5.95 -13.16
CA MET A 75 2.60 5.34 -12.05
C MET A 75 1.16 4.98 -12.40
N ALA A 76 0.48 5.82 -13.19
CA ALA A 76 -0.89 5.55 -13.65
C ALA A 76 -0.99 4.27 -14.49
N THR A 77 0.09 3.91 -15.19
CA THR A 77 0.16 2.72 -16.06
C THR A 77 1.03 1.58 -15.51
N ALA A 78 1.55 1.71 -14.29
CA ALA A 78 2.49 0.75 -13.70
C ALA A 78 1.95 -0.70 -13.65
N LYS A 79 0.63 -0.86 -13.58
CA LYS A 79 -0.04 -2.16 -13.53
C LYS A 79 -0.99 -2.34 -14.72
N THR A 80 -0.50 -2.07 -15.91
CA THR A 80 -1.22 -2.32 -17.16
C THR A 80 -0.51 -3.38 -18.00
N GLY A 81 -1.16 -3.91 -19.04
CA GLY A 81 -0.59 -4.96 -19.87
C GLY A 81 -0.30 -6.24 -19.10
N ASN A 82 0.84 -6.85 -19.37
CA ASN A 82 1.28 -8.10 -18.75
C ASN A 82 2.11 -7.88 -17.48
N TRP A 83 1.87 -6.79 -16.74
CA TRP A 83 2.66 -6.39 -15.59
C TRP A 83 2.86 -7.52 -14.56
N PHE A 84 1.88 -8.38 -14.36
CA PHE A 84 1.95 -9.48 -13.38
C PHE A 84 2.94 -10.60 -13.79
N ILE A 85 3.32 -10.66 -15.07
CA ILE A 85 4.38 -11.55 -15.58
C ILE A 85 5.72 -10.82 -15.59
N GLU A 86 5.75 -9.59 -16.10
CA GLU A 86 6.96 -8.81 -16.33
C GLU A 86 7.48 -8.15 -15.04
N ASN A 87 6.55 -7.73 -14.17
CA ASN A 87 6.85 -6.99 -12.94
C ASN A 87 6.02 -7.50 -11.74
N PRO A 88 6.10 -8.79 -11.38
CA PRO A 88 5.25 -9.42 -10.36
C PRO A 88 5.43 -8.79 -8.97
N GLN A 89 6.57 -8.14 -8.67
CA GLN A 89 6.80 -7.40 -7.43
C GLN A 89 5.78 -6.28 -7.22
N ARG A 90 5.20 -5.71 -8.27
CA ARG A 90 4.18 -4.64 -8.17
C ARG A 90 2.88 -5.09 -7.52
N ALA A 91 2.66 -6.39 -7.35
CA ALA A 91 1.56 -6.93 -6.56
C ALA A 91 1.71 -6.65 -5.05
N ARG A 92 2.82 -6.08 -4.59
CA ARG A 92 3.07 -5.78 -3.17
C ARG A 92 2.42 -4.48 -2.70
N SER A 93 1.84 -3.69 -3.59
CA SER A 93 1.15 -2.45 -3.22
C SER A 93 -0.20 -2.29 -3.89
N ASN A 94 -1.06 -1.50 -3.26
CA ASN A 94 -2.13 -0.79 -3.91
C ASN A 94 -1.56 0.52 -4.46
N ASN A 95 -1.93 0.88 -5.67
CA ASN A 95 -1.52 2.14 -6.28
C ASN A 95 -2.73 3.05 -6.38
N SER A 96 -2.64 4.29 -5.88
CA SER A 96 -3.76 5.22 -5.90
C SER A 96 -3.31 6.63 -6.27
N ALA A 97 -4.00 7.23 -7.23
CA ALA A 97 -3.81 8.63 -7.58
C ALA A 97 -4.42 9.54 -6.52
N MET A 98 -3.66 10.54 -6.08
CA MET A 98 -4.12 11.59 -5.16
C MET A 98 -4.80 12.71 -5.95
N LEU A 99 -6.10 12.82 -5.84
CA LEU A 99 -6.92 13.76 -6.59
C LEU A 99 -7.32 14.94 -5.70
N LEU A 100 -6.77 16.12 -5.98
CA LEU A 100 -7.22 17.36 -5.34
C LEU A 100 -8.60 17.75 -5.86
N ARG A 101 -9.58 17.91 -4.94
CA ARG A 101 -10.97 18.23 -5.29
C ARG A 101 -11.12 19.51 -6.08
N ASN A 102 -10.29 20.50 -5.82
CA ASN A 102 -10.34 21.83 -6.42
C ASN A 102 -9.42 22.00 -7.64
N ALA A 103 -8.60 20.99 -7.99
CA ALA A 103 -7.60 21.11 -9.06
C ALA A 103 -7.66 19.97 -10.08
N THR A 104 -8.15 18.79 -9.72
CA THR A 104 -8.21 17.66 -10.63
C THR A 104 -9.25 17.90 -11.72
N THR A 105 -8.81 17.78 -12.97
CA THR A 105 -9.69 17.97 -14.13
C THR A 105 -10.47 16.68 -14.44
N ARG A 106 -11.56 16.86 -15.20
CA ARG A 106 -12.36 15.73 -15.70
C ARG A 106 -11.54 14.83 -16.64
N GLU A 107 -10.65 15.41 -17.41
CA GLU A 107 -9.78 14.74 -18.38
C GLU A 107 -8.76 13.85 -17.65
N GLN A 108 -8.12 14.36 -16.60
CA GLN A 108 -7.22 13.59 -15.74
C GLN A 108 -7.94 12.38 -15.14
N PHE A 109 -9.10 12.60 -14.53
CA PHE A 109 -9.91 11.51 -13.97
C PHE A 109 -10.35 10.51 -15.02
N ALA A 110 -10.80 10.96 -16.21
CA ALA A 110 -11.17 10.08 -17.31
C ALA A 110 -9.99 9.25 -17.83
N GLY A 111 -8.78 9.82 -17.83
CA GLY A 111 -7.54 9.11 -18.15
C GLY A 111 -7.29 7.93 -17.22
N LEU A 112 -7.39 8.15 -15.91
CA LEU A 112 -7.28 7.08 -14.91
C LEU A 112 -8.36 6.00 -15.10
N MET A 113 -9.60 6.40 -15.36
CA MET A 113 -10.72 5.48 -15.54
C MET A 113 -10.57 4.54 -16.75
N LYS A 114 -9.78 4.87 -17.75
CA LYS A 114 -9.45 3.95 -18.85
C LYS A 114 -8.65 2.75 -18.32
N SER A 115 -7.61 3.01 -17.54
CA SER A 115 -6.80 1.96 -16.91
C SER A 115 -7.61 1.13 -15.91
N VAL A 116 -8.40 1.79 -15.05
CA VAL A 116 -9.27 1.11 -14.08
C VAL A 116 -10.27 0.17 -14.75
N LYS A 117 -10.87 0.60 -15.88
CA LYS A 117 -11.84 -0.23 -16.63
C LYS A 117 -11.21 -1.51 -17.17
N GLU A 118 -9.96 -1.45 -17.62
CA GLU A 118 -9.29 -2.56 -18.28
C GLU A 118 -8.54 -3.46 -17.29
N PHE A 119 -7.90 -2.88 -16.28
CA PHE A 119 -6.98 -3.59 -15.38
C PHE A 119 -7.44 -3.60 -13.92
N GLY A 120 -8.46 -2.84 -13.54
CA GLY A 120 -8.87 -2.68 -12.13
C GLY A 120 -7.93 -1.78 -11.31
N GLU A 121 -6.93 -1.19 -11.93
CA GLU A 121 -5.90 -0.33 -11.32
C GLU A 121 -5.65 0.91 -12.22
N PRO A 122 -5.18 2.03 -11.66
CA PRO A 122 -4.97 2.30 -10.25
C PRO A 122 -6.26 2.64 -9.49
N GLY A 123 -6.18 2.64 -8.14
CA GLY A 123 -7.19 3.29 -7.31
C GLY A 123 -7.07 4.82 -7.35
N PHE A 124 -7.95 5.51 -6.65
CA PHE A 124 -7.88 6.96 -6.51
C PHE A 124 -8.43 7.42 -5.16
N VAL A 125 -7.88 8.50 -4.65
CA VAL A 125 -8.27 9.13 -3.39
C VAL A 125 -8.55 10.62 -3.63
N TRP A 126 -9.76 11.05 -3.32
CA TRP A 126 -10.10 12.47 -3.32
C TRP A 126 -9.68 13.11 -2.00
N THR A 127 -8.86 14.14 -2.08
CA THR A 127 -8.32 14.85 -0.91
C THR A 127 -8.32 16.36 -1.12
N ASP A 128 -8.25 17.08 -0.02
CA ASP A 128 -7.98 18.50 0.01
C ASP A 128 -6.54 18.80 0.46
N ASN A 129 -5.79 17.76 0.86
CA ASN A 129 -4.43 17.87 1.34
C ASN A 129 -3.54 16.76 0.77
N LEU A 130 -2.54 17.11 -0.04
CA LEU A 130 -1.59 16.16 -0.63
C LEU A 130 -0.59 15.56 0.37
N GLU A 131 -0.47 16.15 1.55
CA GLU A 131 0.39 15.62 2.62
C GLU A 131 -0.32 14.51 3.42
N ALA A 132 -1.61 14.30 3.18
CA ALA A 132 -2.35 13.22 3.82
C ALA A 132 -1.80 11.86 3.38
N THR A 133 -1.48 11.01 4.33
CA THR A 133 -1.05 9.63 4.13
C THR A 133 -2.08 8.66 4.67
N PHE A 134 -2.13 7.47 4.09
CA PHE A 134 -3.11 6.46 4.41
C PHE A 134 -2.44 5.09 4.58
N ASN A 135 -3.12 4.19 5.27
CA ASN A 135 -2.77 2.77 5.24
C ASN A 135 -3.09 2.15 3.86
N PRO A 136 -2.59 0.94 3.55
CA PRO A 136 -2.76 0.31 2.23
C PRO A 136 -4.20 0.16 1.74
N CYS A 137 -5.17 0.11 2.64
CA CYS A 137 -6.60 -0.01 2.32
C CYS A 137 -7.33 1.34 2.25
N VAL A 138 -6.64 2.44 2.58
CA VAL A 138 -7.13 3.84 2.52
C VAL A 138 -8.22 4.20 3.54
N GLU A 139 -8.56 3.31 4.47
CA GLU A 139 -9.59 3.59 5.48
C GLU A 139 -9.07 4.35 6.70
N ILE A 140 -7.74 4.43 6.88
CA ILE A 140 -7.12 5.12 8.01
C ILE A 140 -6.22 6.24 7.51
N GLY A 141 -6.50 7.48 7.93
CA GLY A 141 -5.55 8.59 7.78
C GLY A 141 -4.40 8.44 8.78
N LEU A 142 -3.17 8.44 8.30
CA LEU A 142 -1.96 8.22 9.10
C LEU A 142 -1.28 9.53 9.53
N TYR A 143 -1.99 10.64 9.48
CA TYR A 143 -1.49 11.94 9.92
C TYR A 143 -2.34 12.49 11.09
N PRO A 144 -2.38 11.78 12.25
CA PRO A 144 -3.11 12.29 13.40
C PRO A 144 -2.34 13.48 13.99
N GLN A 145 -3.00 14.64 14.04
CA GLN A 145 -2.47 15.83 14.65
C GLN A 145 -3.52 16.47 15.55
N ILE A 146 -3.16 16.75 16.79
CA ILE A 146 -3.99 17.43 17.77
C ILE A 146 -3.21 18.64 18.28
N ASP A 147 -3.75 19.82 18.14
CA ASP A 147 -3.13 21.09 18.59
C ASP A 147 -1.68 21.28 18.09
N GLY A 148 -1.40 20.85 16.85
CA GLY A 148 -0.08 20.95 16.24
C GLY A 148 0.90 19.84 16.67
N VAL A 149 0.49 18.92 17.53
CA VAL A 149 1.31 17.76 17.95
C VAL A 149 0.96 16.54 17.12
N SER A 150 1.96 16.01 16.43
CA SER A 150 1.81 14.77 15.65
C SER A 150 1.74 13.56 16.58
N GLY A 151 0.84 12.64 16.28
CA GLY A 151 0.63 11.39 17.01
C GLY A 151 0.88 10.16 16.15
N PHE A 152 0.37 9.03 16.62
CA PHE A 152 0.43 7.74 15.93
C PHE A 152 -0.98 7.22 15.70
N ALA A 153 -1.17 6.54 14.57
CA ALA A 153 -2.37 5.75 14.32
C ALA A 153 -2.05 4.26 14.42
N PHE A 154 -2.96 3.50 15.01
CA PHE A 154 -2.88 2.05 15.12
C PHE A 154 -3.99 1.40 14.30
N CYS A 155 -3.64 0.36 13.56
CA CYS A 155 -4.58 -0.42 12.78
C CYS A 155 -4.90 -1.72 13.51
N ASN A 156 -6.03 -1.77 14.20
CA ASN A 156 -6.53 -2.96 14.89
C ASN A 156 -7.76 -3.47 14.15
N LEU A 157 -7.59 -4.58 13.45
CA LEU A 157 -8.64 -5.13 12.60
C LEU A 157 -9.68 -5.89 13.43
N CYS A 158 -10.94 -5.48 13.29
CA CYS A 158 -12.10 -6.19 13.78
C CYS A 158 -13.11 -6.37 12.63
N GLU A 159 -13.62 -7.57 12.44
CA GLU A 159 -14.60 -7.86 11.40
C GLU A 159 -15.95 -8.21 11.99
N ILE A 160 -17.02 -7.73 11.35
CA ILE A 160 -18.39 -8.10 11.66
C ILE A 160 -18.88 -9.08 10.62
N ASN A 161 -19.27 -10.28 11.04
CA ASN A 161 -19.88 -11.26 10.15
C ASN A 161 -21.29 -10.84 9.75
N MET A 162 -21.40 -10.08 8.65
CA MET A 162 -22.68 -9.58 8.15
C MET A 162 -23.67 -10.70 7.77
N GLY A 163 -23.19 -11.90 7.44
CA GLY A 163 -24.06 -13.05 7.20
C GLY A 163 -24.82 -13.56 8.45
N LYS A 164 -24.48 -13.05 9.64
CA LYS A 164 -25.16 -13.35 10.92
C LYS A 164 -25.90 -12.15 11.49
N VAL A 165 -25.87 -11.02 10.79
CA VAL A 165 -26.50 -9.76 11.22
C VAL A 165 -27.75 -9.53 10.35
N ASP A 166 -28.89 -9.83 10.90
CA ASP A 166 -30.19 -9.81 10.21
C ASP A 166 -31.07 -8.63 10.63
N THR A 167 -30.68 -7.84 11.64
CA THR A 167 -31.40 -6.67 12.09
C THR A 167 -30.47 -5.48 12.37
N PRO A 168 -30.96 -4.23 12.27
CA PRO A 168 -30.21 -3.03 12.63
C PRO A 168 -29.68 -3.07 14.08
N GLU A 169 -30.46 -3.59 15.02
CA GLU A 169 -30.08 -3.68 16.44
C GLU A 169 -28.90 -4.63 16.62
N LYS A 170 -28.91 -5.78 15.95
CA LYS A 170 -27.76 -6.71 15.94
C LYS A 170 -26.53 -6.07 15.32
N PHE A 171 -26.70 -5.30 14.24
CA PHE A 171 -25.58 -4.57 13.62
C PHE A 171 -24.97 -3.56 14.60
N MET A 172 -25.80 -2.71 15.21
CA MET A 172 -25.34 -1.70 16.17
C MET A 172 -24.62 -2.33 17.37
N ARG A 173 -25.15 -3.44 17.89
CA ARG A 173 -24.50 -4.19 18.97
C ARG A 173 -23.14 -4.76 18.55
N SER A 174 -23.08 -5.37 17.37
CA SER A 174 -21.83 -5.95 16.83
C SER A 174 -20.80 -4.88 16.56
N ALA A 175 -21.19 -3.74 15.98
CA ALA A 175 -20.31 -2.60 15.73
C ALA A 175 -19.74 -2.02 17.03
N ARG A 176 -20.56 -1.88 18.07
CA ARG A 176 -20.12 -1.44 19.39
C ARG A 176 -19.11 -2.42 20.02
N LEU A 177 -19.36 -3.71 19.91
CA LEU A 177 -18.44 -4.73 20.43
C LEU A 177 -17.13 -4.73 19.64
N ALA A 178 -17.14 -4.61 18.32
CA ALA A 178 -15.96 -4.52 17.51
C ALA A 178 -15.11 -3.27 17.87
N ALA A 179 -15.74 -2.12 18.06
CA ALA A 179 -15.06 -0.91 18.51
C ALA A 179 -14.42 -1.08 19.90
N ILE A 180 -15.10 -1.69 20.86
CA ILE A 180 -14.57 -1.98 22.20
C ILE A 180 -13.37 -2.93 22.09
N LEU A 181 -13.47 -4.01 21.32
CA LEU A 181 -12.39 -4.99 21.14
C LEU A 181 -11.17 -4.35 20.48
N GLY A 182 -11.37 -3.55 19.41
CA GLY A 182 -10.28 -2.83 18.74
C GLY A 182 -9.58 -1.84 19.68
N THR A 183 -10.33 -1.12 20.51
CA THR A 183 -9.77 -0.19 21.51
C THR A 183 -8.96 -0.94 22.58
N LEU A 184 -9.48 -2.03 23.12
CA LEU A 184 -8.77 -2.86 24.09
C LEU A 184 -7.51 -3.48 23.49
N GLN A 185 -7.57 -3.89 22.22
CA GLN A 185 -6.42 -4.44 21.51
C GLN A 185 -5.32 -3.38 21.31
N ALA A 186 -5.70 -2.12 21.04
CA ALA A 186 -4.75 -1.02 20.90
C ALA A 186 -4.05 -0.70 22.22
N ASP A 187 -4.73 -0.84 23.34
CA ASP A 187 -4.19 -0.59 24.70
C ASP A 187 -3.37 -1.76 25.26
N TYR A 188 -3.44 -2.93 24.63
CA TYR A 188 -2.74 -4.14 25.10
C TYR A 188 -1.25 -4.09 24.74
N THR A 189 -0.41 -3.94 25.74
CA THR A 189 1.05 -3.72 25.63
C THR A 189 1.93 -4.90 26.06
N ARG A 190 1.37 -6.09 26.29
CA ARG A 190 2.10 -7.27 26.78
C ARG A 190 2.43 -8.26 25.67
#